data_4fd60bbf7a0b13ceb2880072bad320dd
#
_entry.id   4fd60bbf7a0b13ceb2880072bad320dd
#
_cell.length_a   1.000
_cell.length_b   1.000
_cell.length_c   1.000
_cell.angle_alpha   90.00
_cell.angle_beta   90.00
_cell.angle_gamma   90.00
#
_symmetry.space_group_name_H-M   'P 1'
#
loop_
_entity.id
_entity.type
_entity.pdbx_description
1 polymer ?
#
loop_
_entity_poly.entity_id
_entity_poly.type
_entity_poly.pdbx_seq_one_letter_code
_entity_poly.pdbx_strand_id
1 'polypeptide(L)'
;MAATDGEPAAGSADRIALWPQGMAPGDKPLAQAQRIVERSSDPALPDRYIDHVSAPYLVAYRPAKPNGSSLLVIPGGGYQRVVLDKEGTALVPALVEQGGVTLFVLRYRLPGEDRADREAALADAQRALRLIRHRAKDWGLDPQRIGTMGFSAGGHLAARLGNGFDRNVYPHSDAIDAESARPDFQLLMYPVITMRGDDVHAGSRDRLLGSAPSDELQQHYSMQLQVRADTPPSFLLHAADDDVVPVGNSLLFYNSLRSANVSSEMHLFPHGGHGFGTRGTVGLTTAAWPQLALSWMASQQPRR
;
A
#
# COMPACT_ATOMS: atom_id res chain seq x y z
N MET A 1 19.93 22.71 13.58
CA MET A 1 20.55 21.57 12.88
C MET A 1 19.42 20.79 12.24
N ALA A 2 19.31 20.81 10.91
CA ALA A 2 18.33 20.02 10.20
C ALA A 2 18.68 18.54 10.39
N ALA A 3 17.73 17.75 10.90
CA ALA A 3 17.85 16.31 10.92
C ALA A 3 17.99 15.84 9.48
N THR A 4 19.14 15.28 9.13
CA THR A 4 19.37 14.65 7.83
C THR A 4 18.44 13.45 7.75
N ASP A 5 17.52 13.49 6.80
CA ASP A 5 16.61 12.39 6.48
C ASP A 5 17.44 11.14 6.16
N GLY A 6 17.60 10.27 7.16
CA GLY A 6 18.41 9.05 7.06
C GLY A 6 17.73 7.91 6.30
N GLU A 7 17.11 8.18 5.16
CA GLU A 7 16.81 7.11 4.20
C GLU A 7 18.12 6.76 3.47
N PRO A 8 18.54 5.46 3.45
CA PRO A 8 19.78 5.09 2.83
C PRO A 8 19.72 5.34 1.34
N ALA A 9 20.81 5.78 0.80
CA ALA A 9 21.14 5.65 -0.60
C ALA A 9 21.23 4.15 -0.99
N ALA A 10 20.10 3.50 -1.16
CA ALA A 10 20.00 2.41 -2.13
C ALA A 10 20.04 3.12 -3.48
N GLY A 11 21.02 2.84 -4.33
CA GLY A 11 21.33 3.60 -5.53
C GLY A 11 20.08 4.05 -6.29
N SER A 12 19.99 5.36 -6.59
CA SER A 12 18.93 6.04 -7.35
C SER A 12 17.50 6.07 -6.75
N ALA A 13 17.31 6.16 -5.44
CA ALA A 13 16.00 6.41 -4.86
C ALA A 13 15.66 7.90 -4.89
N ASP A 14 14.67 8.29 -5.71
CA ASP A 14 14.20 9.68 -5.79
C ASP A 14 13.03 9.90 -4.83
N ARG A 15 13.11 10.97 -4.03
CA ARG A 15 11.97 11.44 -3.24
C ARG A 15 11.10 12.36 -4.09
N ILE A 16 9.81 12.06 -4.19
CA ILE A 16 8.84 12.79 -5.02
C ILE A 16 7.70 13.27 -4.12
N ALA A 17 7.57 14.58 -3.96
CA ALA A 17 6.46 15.17 -3.20
C ALA A 17 5.12 14.89 -3.89
N LEU A 18 4.08 14.57 -3.10
CA LEU A 18 2.74 14.34 -3.65
C LEU A 18 2.01 15.64 -3.95
N TRP A 19 2.17 16.62 -3.11
CA TRP A 19 1.43 17.88 -3.16
C TRP A 19 2.33 19.04 -3.51
N PRO A 20 1.87 20.01 -4.32
CA PRO A 20 2.73 21.10 -4.84
C PRO A 20 3.44 21.92 -3.75
N GLN A 21 2.79 22.07 -2.58
CA GLN A 21 3.35 22.81 -1.44
C GLN A 21 3.86 21.88 -0.33
N GLY A 22 4.05 20.59 -0.63
CA GLY A 22 4.47 19.56 0.35
C GLY A 22 3.34 19.03 1.23
N MET A 23 2.25 19.77 1.41
CA MET A 23 1.07 19.33 2.20
C MET A 23 -0.19 19.27 1.32
N ALA A 24 -1.12 18.39 1.69
CA ALA A 24 -2.42 18.32 1.03
C ALA A 24 -3.23 19.60 1.21
N PRO A 25 -4.12 19.96 0.25
CA PRO A 25 -4.98 21.12 0.38
C PRO A 25 -5.81 21.08 1.67
N GLY A 26 -5.74 22.17 2.45
CA GLY A 26 -6.47 22.30 3.71
C GLY A 26 -5.87 21.57 4.92
N ASP A 27 -4.76 20.83 4.74
CA ASP A 27 -4.07 20.17 5.85
C ASP A 27 -3.21 21.17 6.65
N LYS A 28 -2.84 20.76 7.86
CA LYS A 28 -2.01 21.56 8.78
C LYS A 28 -0.80 20.73 9.20
N PRO A 29 0.34 21.38 9.51
CA PRO A 29 1.47 20.69 10.11
C PRO A 29 1.05 20.01 11.41
N LEU A 30 1.58 18.81 11.64
CA LEU A 30 1.43 18.13 12.92
C LEU A 30 2.20 18.86 14.03
N ALA A 31 1.71 18.78 15.27
CA ALA A 31 2.40 19.31 16.43
C ALA A 31 3.76 18.62 16.67
N GLN A 32 3.83 17.32 16.34
CA GLN A 32 5.06 16.53 16.40
C GLN A 32 5.74 16.45 15.03
N ALA A 33 7.06 16.58 15.01
CA ALA A 33 7.84 16.42 13.81
C ALA A 33 7.86 14.94 13.36
N GLN A 34 7.89 14.75 12.04
CA GLN A 34 8.15 13.45 11.43
C GLN A 34 9.44 12.84 11.99
N ARG A 35 9.42 11.57 12.31
CA ARG A 35 10.60 10.84 12.78
C ARG A 35 10.71 9.47 12.14
N ILE A 36 11.95 9.04 11.93
CA ILE A 36 12.27 7.68 11.52
C ILE A 36 12.84 6.95 12.74
N VAL A 37 12.32 5.77 13.02
CA VAL A 37 12.70 4.94 14.16
C VAL A 37 13.23 3.61 13.66
N GLU A 38 14.47 3.26 14.08
CA GLU A 38 15.08 1.95 13.84
C GLU A 38 14.66 0.98 14.94
N ARG A 39 14.25 -0.23 14.56
CA ARG A 39 13.86 -1.31 15.49
C ARG A 39 14.85 -2.48 15.51
N SER A 40 15.70 -2.57 14.48
CA SER A 40 16.71 -3.61 14.40
C SER A 40 17.98 -3.20 15.14
N SER A 41 18.60 -4.16 15.82
CA SER A 41 19.97 -4.01 16.34
C SER A 41 21.04 -4.43 15.32
N ASP A 42 20.64 -5.05 14.21
CA ASP A 42 21.53 -5.47 13.13
C ASP A 42 21.56 -4.42 12.00
N PRO A 43 22.66 -3.68 11.81
CA PRO A 43 22.76 -2.67 10.77
C PRO A 43 22.70 -3.24 9.34
N ALA A 44 22.95 -4.54 9.16
CA ALA A 44 22.78 -5.21 7.86
C ALA A 44 21.31 -5.52 7.52
N LEU A 45 20.44 -5.51 8.53
CA LEU A 45 19.01 -5.79 8.39
C LEU A 45 18.16 -4.69 9.02
N PRO A 46 18.17 -3.46 8.49
CA PRO A 46 17.39 -2.35 9.04
C PRO A 46 15.90 -2.68 9.02
N ASP A 47 15.19 -2.29 10.10
CA ASP A 47 13.74 -2.48 10.25
C ASP A 47 13.10 -1.18 10.74
N ARG A 48 13.18 -0.15 9.89
CA ARG A 48 12.71 1.19 10.20
C ARG A 48 11.24 1.38 9.90
N TYR A 49 10.66 2.32 10.62
CA TYR A 49 9.37 2.90 10.28
C TYR A 49 9.41 4.42 10.39
N ILE A 50 8.42 5.08 9.79
CA ILE A 50 8.19 6.51 9.88
C ILE A 50 6.82 6.76 10.51
N ASP A 51 6.72 7.77 11.37
CA ASP A 51 5.47 8.30 11.91
C ASP A 51 5.42 9.84 11.78
N HIS A 52 4.29 10.44 12.13
CA HIS A 52 4.04 11.88 12.05
C HIS A 52 4.32 12.47 10.66
N VAL A 53 3.85 11.77 9.62
CA VAL A 53 3.99 12.22 8.23
C VAL A 53 3.09 13.43 7.97
N SER A 54 3.68 14.62 7.89
CA SER A 54 2.99 15.87 7.56
C SER A 54 3.01 16.16 6.06
N ALA A 55 4.13 15.89 5.42
CA ALA A 55 4.34 16.08 4.00
C ALA A 55 4.48 14.72 3.29
N PRO A 56 3.40 14.12 2.80
CA PRO A 56 3.43 12.81 2.18
C PRO A 56 4.23 12.82 0.87
N TYR A 57 4.93 11.70 0.58
CA TYR A 57 5.82 11.59 -0.57
C TYR A 57 5.97 10.15 -1.05
N LEU A 58 6.48 9.99 -2.27
CA LEU A 58 6.91 8.71 -2.82
C LEU A 58 8.43 8.59 -2.75
N VAL A 59 8.91 7.37 -2.56
CA VAL A 59 10.29 6.98 -2.80
C VAL A 59 10.30 6.04 -4.00
N ALA A 60 10.96 6.46 -5.10
CA ALA A 60 10.96 5.71 -6.34
C ALA A 60 12.21 4.84 -6.47
N TYR A 61 12.01 3.55 -6.80
CA TYR A 61 13.07 2.59 -7.13
C TYR A 61 12.88 2.14 -8.58
N ARG A 62 13.86 2.45 -9.43
CA ARG A 62 13.78 2.18 -10.87
C ARG A 62 14.73 1.07 -11.26
N PRO A 63 14.26 0.07 -12.04
CA PRO A 63 15.12 -0.99 -12.55
C PRO A 63 16.04 -0.49 -13.67
N ALA A 64 17.22 -1.08 -13.79
CA ALA A 64 18.12 -0.82 -14.92
C ALA A 64 17.50 -1.28 -16.27
N LYS A 65 16.61 -2.26 -16.24
CA LYS A 65 15.88 -2.79 -17.41
C LYS A 65 14.38 -2.81 -17.09
N PRO A 66 13.65 -1.70 -17.30
CA PRO A 66 12.23 -1.61 -16.99
C PRO A 66 11.40 -2.50 -17.92
N ASN A 67 10.39 -3.17 -17.35
CA ASN A 67 9.38 -3.93 -18.09
C ASN A 67 8.10 -3.13 -18.42
N GLY A 68 8.08 -1.82 -18.10
CA GLY A 68 6.97 -0.91 -18.27
C GLY A 68 5.94 -0.91 -17.13
N SER A 69 5.90 -1.96 -16.31
CA SER A 69 4.98 -2.02 -15.16
C SER A 69 5.48 -1.19 -13.98
N SER A 70 4.54 -0.64 -13.21
CA SER A 70 4.85 0.02 -11.95
C SER A 70 3.87 -0.36 -10.84
N LEU A 71 4.33 -0.23 -9.59
CA LEU A 71 3.55 -0.46 -8.40
C LEU A 71 3.61 0.75 -7.47
N LEU A 72 2.45 1.25 -7.07
CA LEU A 72 2.31 2.06 -5.87
C LEU A 72 2.33 1.11 -4.68
N VAL A 73 3.45 1.04 -3.97
CA VAL A 73 3.62 0.22 -2.76
C VAL A 73 3.11 1.01 -1.56
N ILE A 74 2.20 0.40 -0.81
CA ILE A 74 1.55 0.96 0.37
C ILE A 74 1.91 0.08 1.57
N PRO A 75 2.97 0.43 2.32
CA PRO A 75 3.40 -0.35 3.47
C PRO A 75 2.40 -0.34 4.61
N GLY A 76 2.44 -1.38 5.44
CA GLY A 76 1.65 -1.48 6.65
C GLY A 76 2.22 -0.71 7.84
N GLY A 77 1.76 -1.10 9.02
CA GLY A 77 2.13 -0.51 10.31
C GLY A 77 0.93 -0.15 11.16
N GLY A 78 -0.22 -0.81 10.97
CA GLY A 78 -1.41 -0.70 11.81
C GLY A 78 -2.06 0.67 11.81
N TYR A 79 -1.85 1.50 10.79
CA TYR A 79 -2.22 2.91 10.76
C TYR A 79 -1.56 3.77 11.87
N GLN A 80 -0.58 3.22 12.59
CA GLN A 80 0.20 3.93 13.61
C GLN A 80 1.54 4.44 13.09
N ARG A 81 2.03 3.81 12.03
CA ARG A 81 3.32 4.08 11.38
C ARG A 81 3.29 3.57 9.95
N VAL A 82 4.30 3.94 9.16
CA VAL A 82 4.55 3.37 7.85
C VAL A 82 5.88 2.62 7.89
N VAL A 83 5.85 1.31 7.64
CA VAL A 83 7.05 0.45 7.60
C VAL A 83 7.90 0.83 6.39
N LEU A 84 9.21 1.03 6.57
CA LEU A 84 10.11 1.48 5.50
C LEU A 84 10.84 0.33 4.81
N ASP A 85 11.33 -0.63 5.59
CA ASP A 85 12.26 -1.63 5.08
C ASP A 85 11.58 -2.95 4.67
N LYS A 86 10.93 -3.65 5.59
CA LYS A 86 10.34 -4.97 5.30
C LYS A 86 9.34 -4.97 4.14
N GLU A 87 8.57 -3.88 4.01
CA GLU A 87 7.50 -3.71 3.04
C GLU A 87 7.80 -2.56 2.06
N GLY A 88 9.06 -2.18 1.96
CA GLY A 88 9.59 -1.14 1.07
C GLY A 88 10.92 -1.54 0.47
N THR A 89 12.05 -1.16 1.08
CA THR A 89 13.39 -1.39 0.50
C THR A 89 13.72 -2.86 0.26
N ALA A 90 13.21 -3.77 1.10
CA ALA A 90 13.44 -5.20 0.96
C ALA A 90 12.78 -5.83 -0.30
N LEU A 91 11.88 -5.11 -0.95
CA LEU A 91 11.24 -5.57 -2.20
C LEU A 91 12.14 -5.34 -3.43
N VAL A 92 13.12 -4.43 -3.32
CA VAL A 92 13.94 -3.98 -4.45
C VAL A 92 14.66 -5.12 -5.16
N PRO A 93 15.38 -6.04 -4.50
CA PRO A 93 16.09 -7.11 -5.20
C PRO A 93 15.17 -7.98 -6.05
N ALA A 94 14.00 -8.36 -5.53
CA ALA A 94 13.09 -9.27 -6.21
C ALA A 94 12.25 -8.59 -7.29
N LEU A 95 11.64 -7.45 -6.97
CA LEU A 95 10.66 -6.83 -7.88
C LEU A 95 11.29 -5.81 -8.83
N VAL A 96 12.32 -5.07 -8.38
CA VAL A 96 12.97 -4.06 -9.21
C VAL A 96 14.10 -4.68 -10.02
N GLU A 97 15.11 -5.24 -9.36
CA GLU A 97 16.34 -5.70 -10.03
C GLU A 97 16.09 -6.95 -10.88
N GLN A 98 15.36 -7.93 -10.34
CA GLN A 98 15.05 -9.17 -11.05
C GLN A 98 13.77 -9.05 -11.89
N GLY A 99 12.72 -8.40 -11.35
CA GLY A 99 11.41 -8.32 -11.97
C GLY A 99 11.25 -7.20 -13.00
N GLY A 100 12.13 -6.19 -13.01
CA GLY A 100 12.05 -5.05 -13.93
C GLY A 100 10.88 -4.10 -13.65
N VAL A 101 10.26 -4.16 -12.45
CA VAL A 101 9.12 -3.33 -12.05
C VAL A 101 9.61 -2.05 -11.38
N THR A 102 9.06 -0.89 -11.76
CA THR A 102 9.30 0.34 -11.00
C THR A 102 8.44 0.39 -9.76
N LEU A 103 9.04 0.60 -8.58
CA LEU A 103 8.30 0.76 -7.33
C LEU A 103 8.27 2.23 -6.90
N PHE A 104 7.09 2.67 -6.46
CA PHE A 104 6.85 3.95 -5.81
C PHE A 104 6.32 3.68 -4.42
N VAL A 105 7.18 3.76 -3.41
CA VAL A 105 6.82 3.42 -2.01
C VAL A 105 6.27 4.66 -1.31
N LEU A 106 5.01 4.59 -0.90
CA LEU A 106 4.26 5.71 -0.34
C LEU A 106 4.60 5.94 1.13
N ARG A 107 4.84 7.19 1.49
CA ARG A 107 4.84 7.69 2.85
C ARG A 107 3.59 8.53 3.03
N TYR A 108 2.54 7.93 3.56
CA TYR A 108 1.21 8.52 3.65
C TYR A 108 0.91 9.07 5.03
N ARG A 109 0.00 10.03 5.10
CA ARG A 109 -0.50 10.59 6.35
C ARG A 109 -1.27 9.54 7.14
N LEU A 110 -1.01 9.48 8.43
CA LEU A 110 -1.62 8.51 9.34
C LEU A 110 -2.85 9.10 10.03
N PRO A 111 -3.94 8.35 10.21
CA PRO A 111 -5.10 8.79 10.97
C PRO A 111 -4.76 8.88 12.46
N GLY A 112 -5.44 9.78 13.19
CA GLY A 112 -5.31 9.89 14.65
C GLY A 112 -4.03 10.54 15.17
N GLU A 113 -3.20 11.10 14.30
CA GLU A 113 -2.05 11.95 14.65
C GLU A 113 -2.49 13.42 14.64
N ASP A 114 -3.31 13.83 15.61
CA ASP A 114 -3.95 15.16 15.64
C ASP A 114 -4.74 15.46 14.35
N ARG A 115 -5.12 14.43 13.61
CA ARG A 115 -5.97 14.47 12.41
C ARG A 115 -7.31 13.80 12.67
N ALA A 116 -8.38 14.57 12.56
CA ALA A 116 -9.74 14.02 12.55
C ALA A 116 -10.11 13.36 11.20
N ASP A 117 -9.33 13.61 10.15
CA ASP A 117 -9.61 13.15 8.79
C ASP A 117 -9.15 11.70 8.56
N ARG A 118 -10.11 10.79 8.52
CA ARG A 118 -9.90 9.38 8.19
C ARG A 118 -9.60 9.14 6.71
N GLU A 119 -9.87 10.12 5.86
CA GLU A 119 -9.69 10.02 4.41
C GLU A 119 -8.29 10.48 3.97
N ALA A 120 -7.50 11.12 4.85
CA ALA A 120 -6.19 11.65 4.52
C ALA A 120 -5.25 10.62 3.84
N ALA A 121 -5.20 9.39 4.37
CA ALA A 121 -4.40 8.31 3.77
C ALA A 121 -4.92 7.92 2.37
N LEU A 122 -6.26 7.87 2.17
CA LEU A 122 -6.84 7.56 0.87
C LEU A 122 -6.60 8.71 -0.13
N ALA A 123 -6.69 9.96 0.32
CA ALA A 123 -6.35 11.12 -0.50
C ALA A 123 -4.90 11.05 -1.00
N ASP A 124 -3.95 10.69 -0.13
CA ASP A 124 -2.55 10.51 -0.52
C ASP A 124 -2.37 9.35 -1.50
N ALA A 125 -3.05 8.23 -1.29
CA ALA A 125 -2.97 7.07 -2.19
C ALA A 125 -3.59 7.38 -3.57
N GLN A 126 -4.74 8.07 -3.64
CA GLN A 126 -5.33 8.53 -4.90
C GLN A 126 -4.40 9.50 -5.62
N ARG A 127 -3.87 10.50 -4.90
CA ARG A 127 -2.94 11.49 -5.46
C ARG A 127 -1.66 10.85 -5.97
N ALA A 128 -1.10 9.89 -5.23
CA ALA A 128 0.07 9.15 -5.64
C ALA A 128 -0.15 8.40 -6.96
N LEU A 129 -1.26 7.69 -7.10
CA LEU A 129 -1.57 6.94 -8.32
C LEU A 129 -1.81 7.87 -9.53
N ARG A 130 -2.52 8.99 -9.31
CA ARG A 130 -2.70 10.04 -10.33
C ARG A 130 -1.37 10.63 -10.77
N LEU A 131 -0.48 10.94 -9.83
CA LEU A 131 0.86 11.46 -10.12
C LEU A 131 1.70 10.48 -10.95
N ILE A 132 1.70 9.19 -10.59
CA ILE A 132 2.41 8.15 -11.35
C ILE A 132 1.85 8.07 -12.77
N ARG A 133 0.53 8.07 -12.95
CA ARG A 133 -0.12 8.00 -14.26
C ARG A 133 0.16 9.25 -15.10
N HIS A 134 0.08 10.42 -14.52
CA HIS A 134 0.38 11.70 -15.18
C HIS A 134 1.83 11.75 -15.69
N ARG A 135 2.77 11.21 -14.90
CA ARG A 135 4.21 11.20 -15.24
C ARG A 135 4.67 9.92 -15.93
N ALA A 136 3.74 9.00 -16.25
CA ALA A 136 4.09 7.69 -16.78
C ALA A 136 4.98 7.79 -18.03
N LYS A 137 4.61 8.62 -18.98
CA LYS A 137 5.39 8.85 -20.22
C LYS A 137 6.80 9.36 -19.94
N ASP A 138 6.95 10.35 -19.05
CA ASP A 138 8.23 10.94 -18.69
C ASP A 138 9.15 9.94 -17.98
N TRP A 139 8.55 8.97 -17.28
CA TRP A 139 9.26 7.95 -16.50
C TRP A 139 9.43 6.62 -17.23
N GLY A 140 9.02 6.53 -18.51
CA GLY A 140 9.13 5.32 -19.31
C GLY A 140 8.21 4.19 -18.83
N LEU A 141 7.07 4.50 -18.24
CA LEU A 141 6.08 3.55 -17.74
C LEU A 141 4.92 3.41 -18.73
N ASP A 142 4.27 2.25 -18.68
CA ASP A 142 2.99 2.04 -19.34
C ASP A 142 1.85 2.56 -18.44
N PRO A 143 1.08 3.58 -18.85
CA PRO A 143 0.00 4.14 -18.05
C PRO A 143 -1.18 3.18 -17.82
N GLN A 144 -1.22 2.05 -18.53
CA GLN A 144 -2.21 0.99 -18.37
C GLN A 144 -1.69 -0.21 -17.56
N ARG A 145 -0.49 -0.10 -16.98
CA ARG A 145 0.14 -1.13 -16.16
C ARG A 145 0.65 -0.56 -14.83
N ILE A 146 -0.18 0.28 -14.21
CA ILE A 146 0.08 0.90 -12.91
C ILE A 146 -0.79 0.20 -11.86
N GLY A 147 -0.18 -0.70 -11.09
CA GLY A 147 -0.86 -1.41 -10.01
C GLY A 147 -0.60 -0.81 -8.64
N THR A 148 -1.28 -1.38 -7.64
CA THR A 148 -0.98 -1.15 -6.22
C THR A 148 -0.50 -2.43 -5.56
N MET A 149 0.37 -2.30 -4.56
CA MET A 149 0.75 -3.40 -3.67
C MET A 149 0.65 -2.93 -2.22
N GLY A 150 -0.30 -3.48 -1.47
CA GLY A 150 -0.54 -3.07 -0.08
C GLY A 150 -0.29 -4.20 0.91
N PHE A 151 0.32 -3.87 2.05
CA PHE A 151 0.71 -4.80 3.10
C PHE A 151 -0.05 -4.52 4.38
N SER A 152 -0.62 -5.54 5.04
CA SER A 152 -1.27 -5.38 6.36
C SER A 152 -2.31 -4.24 6.35
N ALA A 153 -2.18 -3.24 7.20
CA ALA A 153 -3.01 -2.02 7.17
C ALA A 153 -2.87 -1.22 5.86
N GLY A 154 -1.70 -1.27 5.20
CA GLY A 154 -1.51 -0.73 3.85
C GLY A 154 -2.26 -1.55 2.79
N GLY A 155 -2.50 -2.84 3.03
CA GLY A 155 -3.40 -3.68 2.24
C GLY A 155 -4.85 -3.22 2.34
N HIS A 156 -5.28 -2.79 3.52
CA HIS A 156 -6.58 -2.15 3.69
C HIS A 156 -6.68 -0.83 2.88
N LEU A 157 -5.64 0.00 2.93
CA LEU A 157 -5.61 1.24 2.17
C LEU A 157 -5.59 0.99 0.65
N ALA A 158 -4.87 -0.04 0.19
CA ALA A 158 -4.88 -0.46 -1.22
C ALA A 158 -6.27 -0.94 -1.66
N ALA A 159 -6.95 -1.76 -0.84
CA ALA A 159 -8.32 -2.20 -1.10
C ALA A 159 -9.32 -1.02 -1.08
N ARG A 160 -9.14 -0.03 -0.15
CA ARG A 160 -9.92 1.22 -0.15
C ARG A 160 -9.73 2.00 -1.45
N LEU A 161 -8.49 2.11 -1.92
CA LEU A 161 -8.20 2.76 -3.20
C LEU A 161 -8.84 2.01 -4.37
N GLY A 162 -8.72 0.68 -4.41
CA GLY A 162 -9.29 -0.15 -5.47
C GLY A 162 -10.83 -0.12 -5.54
N ASN A 163 -11.51 0.01 -4.39
CA ASN A 163 -12.98 0.06 -4.33
C ASN A 163 -13.55 1.49 -4.36
N GLY A 164 -12.72 2.50 -4.06
CA GLY A 164 -13.13 3.91 -3.92
C GLY A 164 -12.28 4.89 -4.71
N PHE A 165 -11.70 4.45 -5.83
CA PHE A 165 -10.83 5.27 -6.69
C PHE A 165 -11.53 6.51 -7.24
N ASP A 166 -12.85 6.48 -7.38
CA ASP A 166 -13.71 7.55 -7.89
C ASP A 166 -14.30 8.46 -6.81
N ARG A 167 -14.03 8.19 -5.53
CA ARG A 167 -14.50 9.04 -4.43
C ARG A 167 -13.72 10.35 -4.40
N ASN A 168 -14.44 11.45 -4.22
CA ASN A 168 -13.85 12.77 -4.03
C ASN A 168 -13.48 12.96 -2.56
N VAL A 169 -12.26 12.57 -2.18
CA VAL A 169 -11.77 12.66 -0.80
C VAL A 169 -10.84 13.86 -0.56
N TYR A 170 -10.56 14.64 -1.58
CA TYR A 170 -9.86 15.91 -1.49
C TYR A 170 -10.26 16.84 -2.66
N PRO A 171 -10.14 18.17 -2.51
CA PRO A 171 -10.40 19.11 -3.60
C PRO A 171 -9.32 19.02 -4.68
N HIS A 172 -9.71 19.03 -5.96
CA HIS A 172 -8.76 19.07 -7.07
C HIS A 172 -7.87 20.33 -6.98
N SER A 173 -6.57 20.18 -7.18
CA SER A 173 -5.59 21.25 -6.99
C SER A 173 -4.79 21.59 -8.25
N ASP A 174 -4.62 20.64 -9.18
CA ASP A 174 -3.86 20.83 -10.41
C ASP A 174 -4.24 19.79 -11.49
N ALA A 175 -3.51 19.80 -12.63
CA ALA A 175 -3.77 18.91 -13.76
C ALA A 175 -3.61 17.41 -13.44
N ILE A 176 -2.83 17.06 -12.42
CA ILE A 176 -2.62 15.67 -12.00
C ILE A 176 -3.95 15.07 -11.51
N ASP A 177 -4.82 15.89 -10.91
CA ASP A 177 -6.08 15.43 -10.35
C ASP A 177 -7.14 15.09 -11.42
N ALA A 178 -6.89 15.42 -12.69
CA ALA A 178 -7.70 14.96 -13.81
C ALA A 178 -7.43 13.51 -14.21
N GLU A 179 -6.31 12.92 -13.76
CA GLU A 179 -6.00 11.52 -14.03
C GLU A 179 -6.86 10.56 -13.20
N SER A 180 -7.02 9.35 -13.69
CA SER A 180 -7.71 8.30 -12.94
C SER A 180 -6.88 7.81 -11.76
N ALA A 181 -7.49 7.77 -10.57
CA ALA A 181 -6.88 7.13 -9.39
C ALA A 181 -7.14 5.61 -9.34
N ARG A 182 -7.76 5.01 -10.37
CA ARG A 182 -8.03 3.57 -10.41
C ARG A 182 -6.75 2.79 -10.71
N PRO A 183 -6.34 1.86 -9.83
CA PRO A 183 -5.26 0.92 -10.16
C PRO A 183 -5.69 0.02 -11.33
N ASP A 184 -4.76 -0.34 -12.21
CA ASP A 184 -5.05 -1.30 -13.27
C ASP A 184 -5.16 -2.73 -12.72
N PHE A 185 -4.46 -3.01 -11.60
CA PHE A 185 -4.54 -4.22 -10.79
C PHE A 185 -4.07 -3.94 -9.37
N GLN A 186 -4.36 -4.85 -8.41
CA GLN A 186 -3.92 -4.71 -7.03
C GLN A 186 -3.38 -6.02 -6.44
N LEU A 187 -2.32 -5.91 -5.63
CA LEU A 187 -1.74 -7.01 -4.86
C LEU A 187 -1.94 -6.71 -3.38
N LEU A 188 -2.60 -7.62 -2.67
CA LEU A 188 -2.95 -7.47 -1.27
C LEU A 188 -2.22 -8.55 -0.45
N MET A 189 -1.24 -8.10 0.33
CA MET A 189 -0.30 -8.93 1.04
C MET A 189 -0.70 -8.99 2.52
N TYR A 190 -1.15 -10.14 3.01
CA TYR A 190 -1.70 -10.32 4.37
C TYR A 190 -2.54 -9.12 4.84
N PRO A 191 -3.53 -8.72 4.01
CA PRO A 191 -4.20 -7.44 4.18
C PRO A 191 -5.15 -7.46 5.37
N VAL A 192 -5.26 -6.33 6.08
CA VAL A 192 -6.45 -6.00 6.85
C VAL A 192 -7.57 -5.71 5.84
N ILE A 193 -8.75 -6.24 6.03
CA ILE A 193 -9.92 -6.08 5.15
C ILE A 193 -11.17 -5.71 5.92
N THR A 194 -11.50 -6.50 6.97
CA THR A 194 -12.71 -6.26 7.73
C THR A 194 -12.46 -5.39 8.97
N MET A 195 -13.43 -4.53 9.28
CA MET A 195 -13.44 -3.73 10.51
C MET A 195 -14.44 -4.27 11.53
N ARG A 196 -15.00 -5.48 11.29
CA ARG A 196 -16.02 -6.09 12.13
C ARG A 196 -15.87 -7.61 12.20
N GLY A 197 -16.53 -8.21 13.21
CA GLY A 197 -16.51 -9.66 13.41
C GLY A 197 -15.21 -10.20 13.99
N ASP A 198 -15.03 -11.52 13.91
CA ASP A 198 -13.95 -12.23 14.59
C ASP A 198 -12.58 -12.08 13.89
N ASP A 199 -12.58 -11.77 12.59
CA ASP A 199 -11.36 -11.56 11.81
C ASP A 199 -10.79 -10.14 11.90
N VAL A 200 -11.38 -9.27 12.74
CA VAL A 200 -10.94 -7.87 12.83
C VAL A 200 -9.55 -7.75 13.45
N HIS A 201 -8.67 -7.00 12.79
CA HIS A 201 -7.46 -6.49 13.43
C HIS A 201 -7.79 -5.23 14.24
N ALA A 202 -8.08 -5.40 15.53
CA ALA A 202 -8.58 -4.34 16.41
C ALA A 202 -7.69 -3.09 16.42
N GLY A 203 -6.35 -3.26 16.42
CA GLY A 203 -5.42 -2.14 16.43
C GLY A 203 -5.56 -1.23 15.21
N SER A 204 -5.71 -1.78 14.00
CA SER A 204 -5.94 -0.99 12.78
C SER A 204 -7.31 -0.35 12.77
N ARG A 205 -8.35 -1.07 13.22
CA ARG A 205 -9.70 -0.53 13.31
C ARG A 205 -9.74 0.67 14.26
N ASP A 206 -9.24 0.51 15.47
CA ASP A 206 -9.34 1.53 16.52
C ASP A 206 -8.51 2.78 16.15
N ARG A 207 -7.39 2.58 15.46
CA ARG A 207 -6.58 3.70 14.98
C ARG A 207 -7.27 4.48 13.87
N LEU A 208 -7.95 3.80 12.95
CA LEU A 208 -8.63 4.42 11.83
C LEU A 208 -10.00 4.99 12.22
N LEU A 209 -10.75 4.27 13.03
CA LEU A 209 -12.17 4.57 13.29
C LEU A 209 -12.44 5.12 14.69
N GLY A 210 -11.48 5.01 15.61
CA GLY A 210 -11.67 5.24 17.04
C GLY A 210 -12.01 3.96 17.79
N SER A 211 -11.97 4.01 19.13
CA SER A 211 -12.12 2.85 20.00
C SER A 211 -13.55 2.27 20.07
N ALA A 212 -14.56 3.04 19.66
CA ALA A 212 -15.95 2.63 19.69
C ALA A 212 -16.68 3.09 18.40
N PRO A 213 -16.30 2.55 17.22
CA PRO A 213 -16.91 2.94 15.97
C PRO A 213 -18.35 2.40 15.86
N SER A 214 -19.26 3.16 15.26
CA SER A 214 -20.62 2.67 14.98
C SER A 214 -20.62 1.51 13.98
N ASP A 215 -21.68 0.72 13.94
CA ASP A 215 -21.81 -0.40 12.99
C ASP A 215 -21.76 0.08 11.54
N GLU A 216 -22.35 1.23 11.22
CA GLU A 216 -22.32 1.83 9.88
C GLU A 216 -20.89 2.18 9.48
N LEU A 217 -20.11 2.74 10.42
CA LEU A 217 -18.71 3.07 10.17
C LEU A 217 -17.87 1.82 9.95
N GLN A 218 -18.07 0.79 10.77
CA GLN A 218 -17.41 -0.50 10.58
C GLN A 218 -17.77 -1.14 9.22
N GLN A 219 -19.04 -1.10 8.81
CA GLN A 219 -19.49 -1.60 7.51
C GLN A 219 -18.84 -0.81 6.36
N HIS A 220 -18.85 0.52 6.45
CA HIS A 220 -18.29 1.41 5.42
C HIS A 220 -16.80 1.15 5.18
N TYR A 221 -16.04 0.87 6.25
CA TYR A 221 -14.61 0.59 6.16
C TYR A 221 -14.26 -0.90 6.08
N SER A 222 -15.24 -1.79 5.97
CA SER A 222 -15.01 -3.21 5.69
C SER A 222 -14.99 -3.46 4.19
N MET A 223 -13.80 -3.66 3.63
CA MET A 223 -13.58 -3.62 2.18
C MET A 223 -14.23 -4.76 1.42
N GLN A 224 -14.47 -5.91 2.04
CA GLN A 224 -15.25 -7.00 1.44
C GLN A 224 -16.71 -6.59 1.13
N LEU A 225 -17.23 -5.58 1.84
CA LEU A 225 -18.59 -5.06 1.60
C LEU A 225 -18.63 -3.94 0.55
N GLN A 226 -17.46 -3.49 0.08
CA GLN A 226 -17.31 -2.39 -0.86
C GLN A 226 -16.89 -2.85 -2.26
N VAL A 227 -16.76 -4.16 -2.48
CA VAL A 227 -16.37 -4.71 -3.79
C VAL A 227 -17.45 -4.44 -4.82
N ARG A 228 -17.03 -3.95 -6.00
CA ARG A 228 -17.88 -3.63 -7.14
C ARG A 228 -17.39 -4.37 -8.39
N ALA A 229 -18.19 -4.40 -9.44
CA ALA A 229 -17.80 -5.04 -10.71
C ALA A 229 -16.57 -4.38 -11.39
N ASP A 230 -16.31 -3.11 -11.07
CA ASP A 230 -15.15 -2.36 -11.59
C ASP A 230 -13.97 -2.29 -10.60
N THR A 231 -14.04 -3.00 -9.46
CA THR A 231 -12.89 -3.26 -8.58
C THR A 231 -11.75 -3.87 -9.43
N PRO A 232 -10.48 -3.44 -9.26
CA PRO A 232 -9.37 -3.95 -10.05
C PRO A 232 -9.16 -5.45 -9.90
N PRO A 233 -8.64 -6.15 -10.95
CA PRO A 233 -8.11 -7.50 -10.80
C PRO A 233 -7.19 -7.60 -9.60
N SER A 234 -7.31 -8.67 -8.80
CA SER A 234 -6.72 -8.74 -7.48
C SER A 234 -5.89 -10.01 -7.27
N PHE A 235 -4.69 -9.83 -6.76
CA PHE A 235 -3.83 -10.90 -6.24
C PHE A 235 -3.83 -10.81 -4.70
N LEU A 236 -4.08 -11.94 -4.02
CA LEU A 236 -4.07 -12.01 -2.57
C LEU A 236 -3.02 -13.01 -2.09
N LEU A 237 -2.33 -12.66 -1.02
CA LEU A 237 -1.32 -13.50 -0.39
C LEU A 237 -1.49 -13.47 1.12
N HIS A 238 -1.51 -14.66 1.78
CA HIS A 238 -1.60 -14.75 3.23
C HIS A 238 -0.90 -16.01 3.75
N ALA A 239 -0.49 -16.00 5.02
CA ALA A 239 -0.08 -17.20 5.75
C ALA A 239 -1.22 -17.66 6.68
N ALA A 240 -1.48 -18.96 6.75
CA ALA A 240 -2.55 -19.50 7.56
C ALA A 240 -2.27 -19.40 9.07
N ASP A 241 -0.99 -19.29 9.44
CA ASP A 241 -0.50 -19.12 10.82
C ASP A 241 -0.32 -17.65 11.23
N ASP A 242 -0.92 -16.69 10.49
CA ASP A 242 -0.91 -15.28 10.85
C ASP A 242 -1.79 -15.05 12.09
N ASP A 243 -1.15 -14.76 13.21
CA ASP A 243 -1.76 -14.53 14.52
C ASP A 243 -2.07 -13.05 14.82
N VAL A 244 -1.74 -12.15 13.90
CA VAL A 244 -1.96 -10.70 14.03
C VAL A 244 -3.14 -10.25 13.17
N VAL A 245 -3.13 -10.60 11.88
CA VAL A 245 -4.24 -10.35 10.97
C VAL A 245 -4.78 -11.69 10.50
N PRO A 246 -5.93 -12.13 11.03
CA PRO A 246 -6.49 -13.45 10.69
C PRO A 246 -6.66 -13.64 9.19
N VAL A 247 -6.31 -14.82 8.68
CA VAL A 247 -6.42 -15.20 7.27
C VAL A 247 -7.83 -15.02 6.70
N GLY A 248 -8.85 -15.03 7.56
CA GLY A 248 -10.23 -14.74 7.21
C GLY A 248 -10.41 -13.40 6.47
N ASN A 249 -9.55 -12.40 6.73
CA ASN A 249 -9.56 -11.15 5.98
C ASN A 249 -9.40 -11.40 4.46
N SER A 250 -8.40 -12.16 4.06
CA SER A 250 -8.17 -12.49 2.64
C SER A 250 -9.28 -13.36 2.06
N LEU A 251 -9.79 -14.33 2.84
CA LEU A 251 -10.89 -15.19 2.41
C LEU A 251 -12.19 -14.42 2.17
N LEU A 252 -12.53 -13.48 3.06
CA LEU A 252 -13.70 -12.62 2.92
C LEU A 252 -13.60 -11.77 1.65
N PHE A 253 -12.44 -11.14 1.41
CA PHE A 253 -12.28 -10.29 0.24
C PHE A 253 -12.29 -11.09 -1.07
N TYR A 254 -11.61 -12.23 -1.11
CA TYR A 254 -11.61 -13.12 -2.26
C TYR A 254 -13.01 -13.60 -2.63
N ASN A 255 -13.82 -14.01 -1.63
CA ASN A 255 -15.20 -14.42 -1.87
C ASN A 255 -16.05 -13.27 -2.45
N SER A 256 -15.86 -12.04 -1.97
CA SER A 256 -16.57 -10.86 -2.48
C SER A 256 -16.15 -10.52 -3.92
N LEU A 257 -14.84 -10.61 -4.24
CA LEU A 257 -14.35 -10.43 -5.61
C LEU A 257 -14.97 -11.45 -6.57
N ARG A 258 -15.02 -12.72 -6.18
CA ARG A 258 -15.66 -13.78 -6.98
C ARG A 258 -17.15 -13.53 -7.19
N SER A 259 -17.86 -13.11 -6.15
CA SER A 259 -19.29 -12.79 -6.23
C SER A 259 -19.58 -11.60 -7.16
N ALA A 260 -18.64 -10.66 -7.26
CA ALA A 260 -18.71 -9.52 -8.17
C ALA A 260 -18.14 -9.81 -9.59
N ASN A 261 -17.74 -11.06 -9.88
CA ASN A 261 -17.06 -11.46 -11.11
C ASN A 261 -15.77 -10.68 -11.41
N VAL A 262 -15.05 -10.26 -10.37
CA VAL A 262 -13.74 -9.64 -10.50
C VAL A 262 -12.66 -10.73 -10.59
N SER A 263 -11.79 -10.64 -11.61
CA SER A 263 -10.65 -11.55 -11.76
C SER A 263 -9.77 -11.52 -10.51
N SER A 264 -9.52 -12.68 -9.91
CA SER A 264 -8.75 -12.76 -8.67
C SER A 264 -7.97 -14.07 -8.57
N GLU A 265 -6.74 -13.96 -8.02
CA GLU A 265 -5.87 -15.08 -7.68
C GLU A 265 -5.48 -14.99 -6.22
N MET A 266 -5.48 -16.11 -5.49
CA MET A 266 -5.15 -16.13 -4.07
C MET A 266 -4.20 -17.27 -3.74
N HIS A 267 -3.15 -16.95 -2.98
CA HIS A 267 -2.18 -17.90 -2.46
C HIS A 267 -2.22 -17.92 -0.94
N LEU A 268 -2.49 -19.09 -0.37
CA LEU A 268 -2.43 -19.33 1.06
C LEU A 268 -1.26 -20.29 1.36
N PHE A 269 -0.39 -19.85 2.23
CA PHE A 269 0.75 -20.63 2.69
C PHE A 269 0.50 -21.13 4.12
N PRO A 270 0.97 -22.34 4.49
CA PRO A 270 0.76 -22.83 5.84
C PRO A 270 1.51 -22.01 6.89
N HIS A 271 2.71 -21.48 6.52
CA HIS A 271 3.61 -20.79 7.44
C HIS A 271 4.15 -19.50 6.84
N GLY A 272 4.35 -18.49 7.72
CA GLY A 272 4.88 -17.19 7.39
C GLY A 272 4.64 -16.18 8.51
N GLY A 273 3.60 -16.39 9.31
CA GLY A 273 3.16 -15.43 10.32
C GLY A 273 2.72 -14.11 9.70
N HIS A 274 2.77 -13.02 10.47
CA HIS A 274 2.43 -11.69 10.00
C HIS A 274 3.66 -10.89 9.56
N GLY A 275 3.52 -10.13 8.48
CA GLY A 275 4.54 -9.15 8.09
C GLY A 275 5.84 -9.79 7.59
N PHE A 276 5.75 -10.97 6.96
CA PHE A 276 6.95 -11.68 6.50
C PHE A 276 7.71 -10.95 5.38
N GLY A 277 7.06 -10.10 4.58
CA GLY A 277 7.67 -9.40 3.45
C GLY A 277 8.46 -10.37 2.56
N THR A 278 9.69 -10.01 2.19
CA THR A 278 10.63 -10.92 1.50
C THR A 278 11.64 -11.56 2.45
N ARG A 279 11.87 -10.95 3.62
CA ARG A 279 12.92 -11.38 4.57
C ARG A 279 12.49 -12.54 5.47
N GLY A 280 11.21 -12.55 5.89
CA GLY A 280 10.66 -13.58 6.77
C GLY A 280 10.29 -14.88 6.08
N THR A 281 10.75 -15.11 4.85
CA THR A 281 10.34 -16.26 4.02
C THR A 281 11.44 -17.32 3.85
N VAL A 282 12.63 -17.08 4.37
CA VAL A 282 13.79 -17.98 4.18
C VAL A 282 13.47 -19.38 4.71
N GLY A 283 13.61 -20.39 3.84
CA GLY A 283 13.31 -21.78 4.18
C GLY A 283 11.82 -22.14 4.17
N LEU A 284 10.94 -21.21 3.88
CA LEU A 284 9.48 -21.42 3.80
C LEU A 284 9.00 -21.45 2.35
N THR A 285 7.85 -22.09 2.11
CA THR A 285 7.20 -22.07 0.80
C THR A 285 6.73 -20.67 0.40
N THR A 286 6.49 -19.78 1.37
CA THR A 286 6.22 -18.36 1.17
C THR A 286 7.33 -17.63 0.38
N ALA A 287 8.57 -18.15 0.35
CA ALA A 287 9.67 -17.57 -0.44
C ALA A 287 9.36 -17.47 -1.95
N ALA A 288 8.42 -18.26 -2.45
CA ALA A 288 8.00 -18.23 -3.86
C ALA A 288 7.16 -17.01 -4.24
N TRP A 289 6.62 -16.26 -3.28
CA TRP A 289 5.61 -15.24 -3.54
C TRP A 289 6.04 -14.13 -4.52
N PRO A 290 7.30 -13.63 -4.52
CA PRO A 290 7.66 -12.57 -5.45
C PRO A 290 7.55 -13.03 -6.91
N GLN A 291 7.95 -14.29 -7.19
CA GLN A 291 7.84 -14.87 -8.53
C GLN A 291 6.38 -15.11 -8.94
N LEU A 292 5.52 -15.56 -8.01
CA LEU A 292 4.08 -15.70 -8.26
C LEU A 292 3.45 -14.34 -8.59
N ALA A 293 3.77 -13.31 -7.81
CA ALA A 293 3.30 -11.95 -8.06
C ALA A 293 3.75 -11.41 -9.43
N LEU A 294 5.03 -11.59 -9.79
CA LEU A 294 5.56 -11.16 -11.09
C LEU A 294 4.89 -11.91 -12.26
N SER A 295 4.68 -13.22 -12.11
CA SER A 295 4.00 -14.04 -13.13
C SER A 295 2.56 -13.61 -13.31
N TRP A 296 1.85 -13.35 -12.20
CA TRP A 296 0.49 -12.86 -12.24
C TRP A 296 0.40 -11.45 -12.86
N MET A 297 1.26 -10.52 -12.49
CA MET A 297 1.32 -9.18 -13.07
C MET A 297 1.57 -9.23 -14.58
N ALA A 298 2.43 -10.13 -15.05
CA ALA A 298 2.70 -10.32 -16.49
C ALA A 298 1.47 -10.83 -17.25
N SER A 299 0.57 -11.56 -16.60
CA SER A 299 -0.67 -12.06 -17.20
C SER A 299 -1.78 -10.99 -17.29
N GLN A 300 -1.64 -9.86 -16.59
CA GLN A 300 -2.64 -8.80 -16.62
C GLN A 300 -2.58 -8.06 -17.97
N GLN A 301 -3.66 -8.18 -18.75
CA GLN A 301 -3.77 -7.50 -20.05
C GLN A 301 -4.10 -6.01 -19.84
N PRO A 302 -3.54 -5.10 -20.67
CA PRO A 302 -4.01 -3.73 -20.71
C PRO A 302 -5.52 -3.70 -21.03
N ARG A 303 -6.24 -2.76 -20.42
CA ARG A 303 -7.66 -2.54 -20.77
C ARG A 303 -7.77 -2.10 -22.23
N ARG A 304 -8.63 -2.77 -22.97
CA ARG A 304 -9.00 -2.37 -24.34
C ARG A 304 -9.96 -1.19 -24.31
#